data_6524151585eb6b8f2a7ed76d57f86f2c
#
_entry.id   6524151585eb6b8f2a7ed76d57f86f2c
#
_cell.length_a   1.000
_cell.length_b   1.000
_cell.length_c   1.000
_cell.angle_alpha   90.00
_cell.angle_beta   90.00
_cell.angle_gamma   90.00
#
_symmetry.space_group_name_H-M   'P 1'
#
loop_
_entity.id
_entity.type
_entity.pdbx_description
1 polymer ?
#
loop_
_entity_poly.entity_id
_entity_poly.type
_entity_poly.pdbx_seq_one_letter_code
_entity_poly.pdbx_strand_id
1 'polypeptide(L)'
;MGGDSGDIDVSDLRRNTLYGGVYAIGDDKEEHSTVKLFWEVMEGMTNEQRQKVLKFVTSTPRAPLLGFSHLNPRFSIRDSSEDQERLPSTSTCVNLLKLPRYTSARTLREKLLYAVNSGAGFDLS
;
A
#
# COMPACT_ATOMS: atom_id res chain seq x y z
N MET A 1 1.12 -19.04 17.75
CA MET A 1 1.07 -18.77 17.50
C MET A 1 1.00 -18.00 17.16
N GLY A 2 1.35 -18.17 17.16
CA GLY A 2 1.42 -17.62 16.71
C GLY A 2 1.09 -16.62 16.24
N GLY A 3 0.51 -16.81 15.63
CA GLY A 3 0.21 -15.77 14.98
C GLY A 3 0.41 -14.67 15.72
N ASP A 4 1.43 -14.22 15.72
CA ASP A 4 1.57 -13.18 16.40
C ASP A 4 0.71 -12.13 16.05
N SER A 5 0.15 -11.53 16.95
CA SER A 5 -0.80 -10.49 16.85
C SER A 5 -0.30 -9.30 16.14
N GLY A 6 0.82 -9.21 15.65
CA GLY A 6 1.28 -8.06 14.92
C GLY A 6 1.55 -8.32 13.47
N ASP A 7 1.43 -9.57 13.04
CA ASP A 7 1.78 -9.90 11.67
C ASP A 7 0.72 -9.44 10.70
N ILE A 8 1.14 -8.77 9.64
CA ILE A 8 0.22 -8.30 8.62
C ILE A 8 0.09 -9.37 7.55
N ASP A 9 -1.14 -9.80 7.32
CA ASP A 9 -1.46 -10.79 6.30
C ASP A 9 -1.63 -10.06 4.97
N VAL A 10 -0.62 -10.15 4.11
CA VAL A 10 -0.63 -9.45 2.82
C VAL A 10 -1.77 -9.95 1.94
N SER A 11 -2.08 -11.23 1.99
CA SER A 11 -3.18 -11.77 1.18
C SER A 11 -4.52 -11.19 1.61
N ASP A 12 -4.74 -11.06 2.91
CA ASP A 12 -5.96 -10.47 3.42
C ASP A 12 -6.06 -9.00 3.03
N LEU A 13 -4.96 -8.26 3.14
CA LEU A 13 -4.92 -6.85 2.74
C LEU A 13 -5.24 -6.73 1.25
N ARG A 14 -4.60 -7.54 0.41
CA ARG A 14 -4.78 -7.48 -1.03
C ARG A 14 -6.23 -7.75 -1.43
N ARG A 15 -6.86 -8.76 -0.79
CA ARG A 15 -8.25 -9.09 -1.09
C ARG A 15 -9.21 -7.98 -0.74
N ASN A 16 -8.84 -7.12 0.21
CA ASN A 16 -9.71 -6.07 0.71
C ASN A 16 -9.28 -4.67 0.28
N THR A 17 -8.39 -4.57 -0.71
CA THR A 17 -7.92 -3.29 -1.22
C THR A 17 -8.77 -2.84 -2.40
N LEU A 18 -9.12 -1.56 -2.40
CA LEU A 18 -9.83 -0.93 -3.51
C LEU A 18 -8.85 -0.19 -4.40
N TYR A 19 -9.16 -0.09 -5.68
CA TYR A 19 -8.26 0.53 -6.63
C TYR A 19 -8.97 1.66 -7.38
N GLY A 20 -8.25 2.79 -7.56
CA GLY A 20 -8.82 3.95 -8.26
C GLY A 20 -7.88 4.46 -9.34
N GLY A 21 -8.34 5.43 -10.12
CA GLY A 21 -7.57 6.00 -11.20
C GLY A 21 -7.24 4.93 -12.24
N VAL A 22 -6.02 4.95 -12.77
CA VAL A 22 -5.62 3.95 -13.77
C VAL A 22 -5.45 2.56 -13.18
N TYR A 23 -5.43 2.44 -11.84
CA TYR A 23 -5.31 1.13 -11.19
C TYR A 23 -6.67 0.45 -11.00
N ALA A 24 -7.77 1.13 -11.32
CA ALA A 24 -9.09 0.53 -11.19
C ALA A 24 -9.17 -0.73 -12.05
N ILE A 25 -9.66 -1.81 -11.46
CA ILE A 25 -9.73 -3.09 -12.15
C ILE A 25 -10.89 -3.07 -13.12
N GLY A 26 -10.61 -3.36 -14.38
CA GLY A 26 -11.61 -3.35 -15.42
C GLY A 26 -12.30 -4.69 -15.58
N ASP A 27 -12.96 -4.86 -16.72
CA ASP A 27 -13.75 -6.06 -16.97
C ASP A 27 -12.90 -7.31 -17.06
N ASP A 28 -11.61 -7.18 -17.39
CA ASP A 28 -10.71 -8.32 -17.45
C ASP A 28 -10.30 -8.79 -16.06
N LYS A 29 -10.61 -8.03 -15.03
CA LYS A 29 -10.28 -8.33 -13.64
C LYS A 29 -8.78 -8.50 -13.40
N GLU A 30 -7.96 -7.87 -14.24
CA GLU A 30 -6.51 -7.93 -14.09
C GLU A 30 -6.01 -6.73 -13.32
N GLU A 31 -5.09 -6.95 -12.40
CA GLU A 31 -4.43 -5.86 -11.72
C GLU A 31 -3.45 -5.16 -12.67
N HIS A 32 -3.34 -3.84 -12.53
CA HIS A 32 -2.36 -3.06 -13.28
C HIS A 32 -0.95 -3.57 -12.95
N SER A 33 -0.02 -3.46 -13.89
CA SER A 33 1.34 -3.96 -13.68
C SER A 33 2.00 -3.37 -12.44
N THR A 34 1.80 -2.08 -12.17
CA THR A 34 2.37 -1.45 -10.99
C THR A 34 1.74 -2.00 -9.70
N VAL A 35 0.45 -2.32 -9.74
CA VAL A 35 -0.23 -2.92 -8.60
C VAL A 35 0.35 -4.30 -8.31
N LYS A 36 0.62 -5.09 -9.35
CA LYS A 36 1.26 -6.39 -9.15
C LYS A 36 2.64 -6.24 -8.54
N LEU A 37 3.41 -5.25 -8.98
CA LEU A 37 4.72 -4.97 -8.39
C LEU A 37 4.61 -4.57 -6.93
N PHE A 38 3.60 -3.77 -6.59
CA PHE A 38 3.39 -3.36 -5.21
C PHE A 38 3.18 -4.58 -4.29
N TRP A 39 2.32 -5.51 -4.71
CA TRP A 39 2.07 -6.69 -3.89
C TRP A 39 3.27 -7.62 -3.83
N GLU A 40 4.03 -7.72 -4.93
CA GLU A 40 5.26 -8.47 -4.93
C GLU A 40 6.26 -7.90 -3.91
N VAL A 41 6.40 -6.57 -3.87
CA VAL A 41 7.28 -5.91 -2.92
C VAL A 41 6.79 -6.13 -1.49
N MET A 42 5.48 -6.04 -1.26
CA MET A 42 4.91 -6.27 0.07
C MET A 42 5.17 -7.70 0.56
N GLU A 43 5.06 -8.69 -0.34
CA GLU A 43 5.33 -10.06 0.04
C GLU A 43 6.78 -10.27 0.43
N GLY A 44 7.69 -9.52 -0.15
CA GLY A 44 9.12 -9.65 0.18
C GLY A 44 9.56 -8.83 1.37
N MET A 45 8.69 -8.02 1.96
CA MET A 45 9.05 -7.21 3.11
C MET A 45 8.96 -7.99 4.42
N THR A 46 9.72 -7.54 5.42
CA THR A 46 9.56 -8.04 6.78
C THR A 46 8.26 -7.53 7.36
N ASN A 47 7.79 -8.15 8.43
CA ASN A 47 6.57 -7.67 9.08
C ASN A 47 6.74 -6.25 9.58
N GLU A 48 7.91 -5.91 10.09
CA GLU A 48 8.19 -4.55 10.56
C GLU A 48 8.05 -3.54 9.42
N GLN A 49 8.55 -3.87 8.24
CA GLN A 49 8.41 -3.00 7.08
C GLN A 49 6.94 -2.87 6.64
N ARG A 50 6.21 -3.97 6.67
CA ARG A 50 4.77 -3.96 6.35
C ARG A 50 4.00 -3.09 7.32
N GLN A 51 4.35 -3.14 8.61
CA GLN A 51 3.73 -2.30 9.61
C GLN A 51 4.00 -0.82 9.34
N LYS A 52 5.20 -0.48 8.87
CA LYS A 52 5.52 0.89 8.52
C LYS A 52 4.71 1.37 7.32
N VAL A 53 4.53 0.51 6.32
CA VAL A 53 3.69 0.85 5.17
C VAL A 53 2.26 1.08 5.62
N LEU A 54 1.72 0.21 6.45
CA LEU A 54 0.36 0.34 6.93
C LEU A 54 0.18 1.61 7.73
N LYS A 55 1.13 1.93 8.61
CA LYS A 55 1.07 3.17 9.38
C LYS A 55 1.16 4.40 8.48
N PHE A 56 1.97 4.33 7.42
CA PHE A 56 2.11 5.41 6.46
C PHE A 56 0.78 5.71 5.76
N VAL A 57 0.00 4.69 5.45
CA VAL A 57 -1.25 4.84 4.70
C VAL A 57 -2.45 5.06 5.61
N THR A 58 -2.49 4.40 6.76
CA THR A 58 -3.69 4.40 7.61
C THR A 58 -3.49 5.07 8.97
N SER A 59 -2.29 5.51 9.26
CA SER A 59 -1.85 6.09 10.52
C SER A 59 -1.79 5.11 11.70
N THR A 60 -2.03 3.83 11.46
CA THR A 60 -1.86 2.80 12.49
C THR A 60 -1.11 1.60 11.90
N PRO A 61 -0.18 1.00 12.65
CA PRO A 61 0.58 -0.14 12.12
C PRO A 61 -0.14 -1.47 12.25
N ARG A 62 -1.40 -1.46 12.70
CA ARG A 62 -2.11 -2.71 13.00
C ARG A 62 -3.30 -2.91 12.12
N ALA A 63 -3.52 -4.17 11.73
CA ALA A 63 -4.75 -4.54 11.05
C ALA A 63 -5.91 -4.50 12.05
N PRO A 64 -7.12 -4.28 11.57
CA PRO A 64 -8.30 -4.44 12.43
C PRO A 64 -8.35 -5.85 13.01
N LEU A 65 -8.90 -5.99 14.20
CA LEU A 65 -8.93 -7.24 14.93
C LEU A 65 -9.53 -8.37 14.11
N LEU A 66 -10.55 -8.08 13.32
CA LEU A 66 -11.23 -9.08 12.50
C LEU A 66 -10.81 -9.06 11.04
N GLY A 67 -9.68 -8.41 10.73
CA GLY A 67 -9.13 -8.42 9.37
C GLY A 67 -9.38 -7.15 8.60
N PHE A 68 -8.74 -7.05 7.43
CA PHE A 68 -8.78 -5.82 6.65
C PHE A 68 -10.14 -5.54 6.03
N SER A 69 -11.04 -6.52 5.97
CA SER A 69 -12.42 -6.25 5.54
C SER A 69 -13.13 -5.32 6.50
N HIS A 70 -12.63 -5.20 7.74
CA HIS A 70 -13.22 -4.31 8.74
C HIS A 70 -12.53 -2.95 8.83
N LEU A 71 -11.52 -2.70 7.99
CA LEU A 71 -10.91 -1.37 7.92
C LEU A 71 -11.87 -0.43 7.19
N ASN A 72 -12.20 0.68 7.79
CA ASN A 72 -13.16 1.61 7.21
C ASN A 72 -12.64 3.04 7.32
N PRO A 73 -12.40 3.73 6.20
CA PRO A 73 -12.58 3.22 4.82
C PRO A 73 -11.57 2.13 4.50
N ARG A 74 -11.85 1.33 3.47
CA ARG A 74 -10.93 0.29 3.07
C ARG A 74 -9.61 0.86 2.59
N PHE A 75 -8.54 0.08 2.73
CA PHE A 75 -7.23 0.42 2.16
C PHE A 75 -7.42 0.59 0.66
N SER A 76 -6.90 1.68 0.11
CA SER A 76 -7.09 1.99 -1.30
C SER A 76 -5.78 2.41 -1.94
N ILE A 77 -5.63 2.13 -3.21
CA ILE A 77 -4.46 2.53 -3.99
C ILE A 77 -4.93 3.19 -5.26
N ARG A 78 -4.37 4.37 -5.57
CA ARG A 78 -4.62 5.01 -6.85
C ARG A 78 -3.31 5.53 -7.43
N ASP A 79 -3.28 5.78 -8.73
CA ASP A 79 -2.09 6.33 -9.35
C ASP A 79 -1.93 7.80 -9.02
N SER A 80 -0.71 8.29 -9.07
CA SER A 80 -0.45 9.71 -8.86
C SER A 80 0.34 10.33 -10.01
N SER A 81 1.27 9.58 -10.62
CA SER A 81 2.16 10.16 -11.61
C SER A 81 2.88 9.05 -12.37
N GLU A 82 3.39 9.36 -13.55
CA GLU A 82 4.29 8.45 -14.27
C GLU A 82 5.73 8.70 -13.89
N ASP A 83 6.03 9.71 -13.09
CA ASP A 83 7.37 10.10 -12.75
C ASP A 83 8.00 9.04 -11.84
N GLN A 84 9.03 8.36 -12.33
CA GLN A 84 9.68 7.28 -11.60
C GLN A 84 10.49 7.79 -10.39
N GLU A 85 10.75 9.09 -10.33
CA GLU A 85 11.47 9.67 -9.21
C GLU A 85 10.55 10.17 -8.11
N ARG A 86 9.26 10.20 -8.38
CA ARG A 86 8.31 10.74 -7.40
C ARG A 86 8.07 9.74 -6.29
N LEU A 87 8.02 10.23 -5.06
CA LEU A 87 7.72 9.37 -3.92
C LEU A 87 6.23 9.11 -3.81
N PRO A 88 5.84 7.96 -3.28
CA PRO A 88 4.43 7.73 -2.98
C PRO A 88 3.98 8.68 -1.87
N SER A 89 2.71 9.01 -1.86
CA SER A 89 2.13 9.85 -0.82
C SER A 89 0.82 9.22 -0.35
N THR A 90 0.22 9.79 0.69
CA THR A 90 -0.98 9.19 1.26
C THR A 90 -1.98 10.24 1.68
N SER A 91 -3.23 9.80 1.81
CA SER A 91 -4.28 10.56 2.47
C SER A 91 -4.80 9.66 3.57
N THR A 92 -4.27 9.83 4.78
CA THR A 92 -4.53 8.88 5.88
C THR A 92 -5.97 8.94 6.38
N CYS A 93 -6.66 10.06 6.17
CA CYS A 93 -8.06 10.15 6.60
C CYS A 93 -8.96 9.22 5.81
N VAL A 94 -8.55 8.77 4.64
CA VAL A 94 -9.32 7.85 3.82
C VAL A 94 -8.53 6.58 3.48
N ASN A 95 -7.43 6.34 4.19
CA ASN A 95 -6.60 5.13 4.04
C ASN A 95 -6.17 4.91 2.59
N LEU A 96 -5.75 5.99 1.94
CA LEU A 96 -5.42 5.97 0.51
C LEU A 96 -3.92 6.08 0.30
N LEU A 97 -3.38 5.20 -0.52
CA LEU A 97 -2.00 5.26 -0.99
C LEU A 97 -2.01 5.79 -2.43
N LYS A 98 -1.28 6.87 -2.66
CA LYS A 98 -1.11 7.43 -3.99
C LYS A 98 0.23 6.93 -4.51
N LEU A 99 0.20 6.02 -5.45
CA LEU A 99 1.37 5.27 -5.89
C LEU A 99 1.73 5.65 -7.31
N PRO A 100 2.91 6.25 -7.55
CA PRO A 100 3.34 6.52 -8.91
C PRO A 100 3.44 5.24 -9.72
N ARG A 101 3.31 5.36 -11.03
CA ARG A 101 3.26 4.19 -11.90
C ARG A 101 4.67 3.65 -12.17
N TYR A 102 5.33 3.18 -11.12
CA TYR A 102 6.67 2.62 -11.22
C TYR A 102 6.68 1.42 -12.16
N THR A 103 7.78 1.28 -12.89
CA THR A 103 7.90 0.20 -13.86
C THR A 103 8.80 -0.93 -13.38
N SER A 104 9.40 -0.80 -12.20
CA SER A 104 10.28 -1.85 -11.68
C SER A 104 10.01 -2.04 -10.19
N ALA A 105 10.08 -3.29 -9.74
CA ALA A 105 9.89 -3.62 -8.34
C ALA A 105 10.98 -2.97 -7.48
N ARG A 106 12.19 -2.90 -7.99
CA ARG A 106 13.29 -2.27 -7.25
C ARG A 106 13.01 -0.81 -6.98
N THR A 107 12.59 -0.05 -8.01
CA THR A 107 12.27 1.36 -7.84
C THR A 107 11.12 1.54 -6.87
N LEU A 108 10.07 0.75 -7.01
CA LEU A 108 8.92 0.81 -6.13
C LEU A 108 9.34 0.56 -4.68
N ARG A 109 10.13 -0.48 -4.45
CA ARG A 109 10.57 -0.83 -3.11
C ARG A 109 11.41 0.30 -2.51
N GLU A 110 12.36 0.83 -3.28
CA GLU A 110 13.24 1.90 -2.79
C GLU A 110 12.45 3.16 -2.45
N LYS A 111 11.55 3.57 -3.33
CA LYS A 111 10.77 4.78 -3.11
C LYS A 111 9.79 4.61 -1.96
N LEU A 112 9.15 3.46 -1.88
CA LEU A 112 8.19 3.20 -0.81
C LEU A 112 8.88 3.16 0.54
N LEU A 113 9.99 2.45 0.66
CA LEU A 113 10.71 2.37 1.94
C LEU A 113 11.27 3.73 2.34
N TYR A 114 11.76 4.51 1.39
CA TYR A 114 12.24 5.85 1.70
C TYR A 114 11.10 6.71 2.25
N ALA A 115 9.95 6.66 1.61
CA ALA A 115 8.80 7.47 2.04
C ALA A 115 8.32 7.08 3.43
N VAL A 116 8.19 5.78 3.70
CA VAL A 116 7.67 5.35 5.00
C VAL A 116 8.66 5.61 6.14
N ASN A 117 9.96 5.59 5.83
CA ASN A 117 10.97 5.82 6.86
C ASN A 117 11.23 7.31 7.10
N SER A 118 10.96 8.16 6.14
CA SER A 118 11.24 9.59 6.27
C SER A 118 10.00 10.42 6.52
N GLY A 119 8.82 9.86 6.29
CA GLY A 119 7.58 10.62 6.38
C GLY A 119 7.40 11.62 5.25
N ALA A 120 8.26 11.58 4.23
CA ALA A 120 8.27 12.61 3.21
C ALA A 120 7.07 12.57 2.28
N GLY A 121 6.33 11.47 2.26
CA GLY A 121 5.18 11.33 1.37
C GLY A 121 3.85 11.67 2.00
N PHE A 122 3.82 12.18 3.25
CA PHE A 122 2.56 12.51 3.87
C PHE A 122 1.92 13.68 3.16
N ASP A 123 0.64 13.53 2.86
CA ASP A 123 -0.18 14.59 2.27
C ASP A 123 -0.92 15.21 3.44
N LEU A 124 -0.68 16.47 3.69
CA LEU A 124 -1.27 17.15 4.82
C LEU A 124 -2.62 17.76 4.53
N SER A 125 -3.13 17.57 3.35
CA SER A 125 -4.45 18.14 3.02
C SER A 125 -5.59 17.36 3.63
#